data_46d0ce458d0ac3579888251688c2a5f7
#
_entry.id   46d0ce458d0ac3579888251688c2a5f7
#
_cell.length_a   1.000
_cell.length_b   1.000
_cell.length_c   1.000
_cell.angle_alpha   90.00
_cell.angle_beta   90.00
_cell.angle_gamma   90.00
#
_symmetry.space_group_name_H-M   'P 1'
#
loop_
_entity.id
_entity.type
_entity.pdbx_description
1 polymer ?
#
loop_
_entity_poly.entity_id
_entity_poly.type
_entity_poly.pdbx_seq_one_letter_code
_entity_poly.pdbx_strand_id
1 'polypeptide(L)'
;MKIAIIAGCGNFPIQIARQNKDAFVLCIEGYSYQNLFENKSETVSLLEPLHWLTILKNNNITHIVMAGKINRPSNLNNISNEKANELINQIISVGDNAALNYIEEFFNKNGFKILPVNSILKDCFFSKGFYQEDLFSQNFKKFVSKNSRFGVRLLNTISKFDVGQSVVV
;
A
#
# COMPACT_ATOMS: atom_id res chain seq x y z
N MET A 1 -0.16 -8.66 18.22
CA MET A 1 0.01 -8.32 16.78
C MET A 1 1.26 -7.48 16.67
N LYS A 2 2.22 -7.87 15.82
CA LYS A 2 3.44 -7.09 15.58
C LYS A 2 3.47 -6.66 14.14
N ILE A 3 3.56 -5.36 13.90
CA ILE A 3 3.36 -4.73 12.59
C ILE A 3 4.70 -4.29 12.01
N ALA A 4 4.89 -4.50 10.70
CA ALA A 4 5.90 -3.81 9.93
C ALA A 4 5.26 -2.84 8.94
N ILE A 5 5.89 -1.70 8.74
CA ILE A 5 5.55 -0.71 7.71
C ILE A 5 6.58 -0.85 6.59
N ILE A 6 6.15 -1.22 5.39
CA ILE A 6 7.00 -1.12 4.20
C ILE A 6 6.87 0.30 3.68
N ALA A 7 7.95 1.07 3.84
CA ALA A 7 7.97 2.50 3.64
C ALA A 7 8.57 2.88 2.29
N GLY A 8 7.71 3.36 1.38
CA GLY A 8 8.11 4.10 0.19
C GLY A 8 8.31 5.58 0.49
N CYS A 9 8.40 6.43 -0.54
CA CYS A 9 8.60 7.85 -0.37
C CYS A 9 7.31 8.60 0.03
N GLY A 10 7.50 9.79 0.63
CA GLY A 10 6.45 10.71 1.05
C GLY A 10 6.21 10.71 2.56
N ASN A 11 5.32 11.59 3.02
CA ASN A 11 5.04 11.78 4.44
C ASN A 11 4.12 10.70 5.04
N PHE A 12 3.41 9.94 4.21
CA PHE A 12 2.40 9.00 4.69
C PHE A 12 2.96 7.87 5.53
N PRO A 13 4.07 7.19 5.13
CA PRO A 13 4.72 6.20 5.99
C PRO A 13 5.15 6.75 7.35
N ILE A 14 5.63 8.00 7.37
CA ILE A 14 6.08 8.68 8.58
C ILE A 14 4.91 8.92 9.54
N GLN A 15 3.76 9.35 9.02
CA GLN A 15 2.55 9.56 9.83
C GLN A 15 2.06 8.25 10.44
N ILE A 16 2.07 7.16 9.67
CA ILE A 16 1.71 5.83 10.17
C ILE A 16 2.66 5.40 11.29
N ALA A 17 3.97 5.55 11.08
CA ALA A 17 5.00 5.17 12.04
C ALA A 17 4.86 5.95 13.36
N ARG A 18 4.61 7.25 13.30
CA ARG A 18 4.40 8.10 14.49
C ARG A 18 3.21 7.68 15.34
N GLN A 19 2.13 7.20 14.73
CA GLN A 19 0.96 6.69 15.45
C GLN A 19 1.12 5.25 15.92
N ASN A 20 2.11 4.51 15.39
CA ASN A 20 2.38 3.11 15.71
C ASN A 20 3.85 2.94 16.13
N LYS A 21 4.22 3.48 17.29
CA LYS A 21 5.61 3.58 17.76
C LYS A 21 6.33 2.23 17.88
N ASP A 22 5.60 1.15 18.13
CA ASP A 22 6.14 -0.20 18.23
C ASP A 22 6.25 -0.92 16.88
N ALA A 23 5.79 -0.29 15.79
CA ALA A 23 5.91 -0.87 14.47
C ALA A 23 7.38 -0.89 14.01
N PHE A 24 7.76 -1.95 13.33
CA PHE A 24 9.05 -2.04 12.64
C PHE A 24 8.96 -1.38 11.27
N VAL A 25 9.98 -0.67 10.81
CA VAL A 25 9.96 -0.01 9.51
C VAL A 25 10.99 -0.62 8.56
N LEU A 26 10.53 -1.15 7.43
CA LEU A 26 11.37 -1.49 6.29
C LEU A 26 11.44 -0.28 5.35
N CYS A 27 12.57 0.40 5.34
CA CYS A 27 12.85 1.50 4.45
C CYS A 27 13.28 0.96 3.09
N ILE A 28 12.54 1.27 2.04
CA ILE A 28 12.95 0.90 0.68
C ILE A 28 14.07 1.81 0.23
N GLU A 29 15.20 1.22 -0.15
CA GLU A 29 16.38 1.91 -0.65
C GLU A 29 16.04 2.85 -1.82
N GLY A 30 16.49 4.10 -1.75
CA GLY A 30 16.19 5.15 -2.72
C GLY A 30 14.81 5.80 -2.59
N TYR A 31 13.94 5.31 -1.68
CA TYR A 31 12.59 5.86 -1.48
C TYR A 31 12.34 6.36 -0.06
N SER A 32 12.91 5.71 0.94
CA SER A 32 12.81 6.15 2.33
C SER A 32 14.11 5.91 3.08
N TYR A 33 14.31 6.63 4.18
CA TYR A 33 15.55 6.61 4.95
C TYR A 33 15.26 6.38 6.43
N GLN A 34 16.11 5.62 7.11
CA GLN A 34 15.93 5.25 8.53
C GLN A 34 15.84 6.46 9.45
N ASN A 35 16.57 7.53 9.17
CA ASN A 35 16.58 8.76 9.97
C ASN A 35 15.26 9.56 9.95
N LEU A 36 14.29 9.15 9.11
CA LEU A 36 12.94 9.72 9.10
C LEU A 36 12.02 9.12 10.15
N PHE A 37 12.44 8.02 10.80
CA PHE A 37 11.63 7.25 11.74
C PHE A 37 12.30 7.15 13.10
N GLU A 38 11.51 7.32 14.16
CA GLU A 38 11.93 7.01 15.54
C GLU A 38 11.83 5.51 15.83
N ASN A 39 11.12 4.78 14.98
CA ASN A 39 10.89 3.34 15.07
C ASN A 39 12.17 2.56 14.76
N LYS A 40 12.27 1.33 15.29
CA LYS A 40 13.27 0.38 14.81
C LYS A 40 13.09 0.16 13.31
N SER A 41 14.15 0.35 12.54
CA SER A 41 14.08 0.32 11.08
C SER A 41 15.30 -0.33 10.44
N GLU A 42 15.11 -0.90 9.27
CA GLU A 42 16.17 -1.43 8.40
C GLU A 42 15.92 -1.00 6.95
N THR A 43 17.01 -0.81 6.20
CA THR A 43 16.93 -0.50 4.76
C THR A 43 17.04 -1.79 3.95
N VAL A 44 16.18 -1.92 2.94
CA VAL A 44 16.11 -3.09 2.06
C VAL A 44 16.04 -2.69 0.59
N SER A 45 16.65 -3.49 -0.27
CA SER A 45 16.56 -3.33 -1.72
C SER A 45 15.24 -3.88 -2.26
N LEU A 46 14.64 -3.19 -3.26
CA LEU A 46 13.48 -3.72 -4.00
C LEU A 46 13.80 -5.03 -4.73
N LEU A 47 15.06 -5.25 -5.08
CA LEU A 47 15.49 -6.41 -5.85
C LEU A 47 15.76 -7.65 -4.99
N GLU A 48 15.61 -7.55 -3.65
CA GLU A 48 15.89 -8.63 -2.70
C GLU A 48 14.67 -8.99 -1.81
N PRO A 49 13.50 -9.31 -2.38
CA PRO A 49 12.28 -9.55 -1.59
C PRO A 49 12.41 -10.73 -0.62
N LEU A 50 13.27 -11.71 -0.89
CA LEU A 50 13.52 -12.83 0.02
C LEU A 50 14.30 -12.40 1.27
N HIS A 51 15.14 -11.39 1.17
CA HIS A 51 15.84 -10.81 2.31
C HIS A 51 14.85 -10.11 3.25
N TRP A 52 13.81 -9.46 2.72
CA TRP A 52 12.75 -8.86 3.53
C TRP A 52 12.08 -9.88 4.44
N LEU A 53 11.78 -11.09 3.91
CA LEU A 53 11.16 -12.16 4.70
C LEU A 53 12.02 -12.56 5.90
N THR A 54 13.34 -12.61 5.70
CA THR A 54 14.29 -12.93 6.78
C THR A 54 14.25 -11.88 7.87
N ILE A 55 14.32 -10.60 7.50
CA ILE A 55 14.24 -9.48 8.46
C ILE A 55 12.91 -9.50 9.21
N LEU A 56 11.79 -9.66 8.50
CA LEU A 56 10.46 -9.67 9.08
C LEU A 56 10.28 -10.83 10.09
N LYS A 57 10.77 -12.03 9.75
CA LYS A 57 10.74 -13.19 10.66
C LYS A 57 11.61 -12.99 11.89
N ASN A 58 12.83 -12.50 11.72
CA ASN A 58 13.77 -12.22 12.83
C ASN A 58 13.21 -11.17 13.80
N ASN A 59 12.37 -10.25 13.32
CA ASN A 59 11.70 -9.27 14.15
C ASN A 59 10.32 -9.74 14.64
N ASN A 60 9.93 -11.01 14.45
CA ASN A 60 8.64 -11.60 14.84
C ASN A 60 7.43 -10.82 14.29
N ILE A 61 7.54 -10.28 13.10
CA ILE A 61 6.45 -9.57 12.43
C ILE A 61 5.37 -10.57 12.01
N THR A 62 4.13 -10.17 12.15
CA THR A 62 2.96 -10.97 11.76
C THR A 62 2.05 -10.25 10.76
N HIS A 63 2.12 -8.92 10.74
CA HIS A 63 1.28 -8.08 9.91
C HIS A 63 2.10 -7.01 9.20
N ILE A 64 1.71 -6.69 7.98
CA ILE A 64 2.42 -5.74 7.13
C ILE A 64 1.45 -4.66 6.67
N VAL A 65 1.91 -3.42 6.67
CA VAL A 65 1.26 -2.28 6.04
C VAL A 65 2.18 -1.70 4.99
N MET A 66 1.70 -1.50 3.79
CA MET A 66 2.44 -0.85 2.71
C MET A 66 2.00 0.61 2.59
N ALA A 67 2.95 1.53 2.57
CA ALA A 67 2.67 2.96 2.50
C ALA A 67 3.76 3.72 1.75
N GLY A 68 3.34 4.79 1.07
CA GLY A 68 4.23 5.63 0.28
C GLY A 68 4.35 5.18 -1.17
N LYS A 69 4.94 6.03 -1.99
CA LYS A 69 5.11 5.77 -3.42
C LYS A 69 6.42 5.02 -3.67
N ILE A 70 6.36 4.02 -4.53
CA ILE A 70 7.51 3.29 -5.07
C ILE A 70 7.33 3.25 -6.59
N ASN A 71 8.35 3.63 -7.34
CA ASN A 71 8.35 3.45 -8.78
C ASN A 71 8.83 2.04 -9.12
N ARG A 72 8.31 1.50 -10.21
CA ARG A 72 8.78 0.19 -10.70
C ARG A 72 10.26 0.27 -11.06
N PRO A 73 11.08 -0.73 -10.70
CA PRO A 73 12.47 -0.75 -11.09
C PRO A 73 12.57 -0.85 -12.61
N SER A 74 13.40 0.01 -13.22
CA SER A 74 13.66 0.01 -14.65
C SER A 74 14.83 -0.88 -15.07
N ASN A 75 15.64 -1.32 -14.10
CA ASN A 75 16.83 -2.14 -14.32
C ASN A 75 16.81 -3.36 -13.40
N LEU A 76 16.89 -4.55 -13.97
CA LEU A 76 16.80 -5.84 -13.27
C LEU A 76 18.15 -6.60 -13.24
N ASN A 77 19.23 -5.97 -13.67
CA ASN A 77 20.50 -6.66 -13.93
C ASN A 77 21.19 -7.25 -12.68
N ASN A 78 20.71 -6.97 -11.48
CA ASN A 78 21.35 -7.37 -10.23
C ASN A 78 20.51 -8.33 -9.36
N ILE A 79 19.51 -9.02 -9.94
CA ILE A 79 18.72 -10.00 -9.20
C ILE A 79 19.47 -11.34 -9.24
N SER A 80 20.13 -11.68 -8.14
CA SER A 80 20.95 -12.89 -8.04
C SER A 80 20.14 -14.17 -7.77
N ASN A 81 18.87 -14.04 -7.32
CA ASN A 81 18.03 -15.16 -6.94
C ASN A 81 16.90 -15.39 -7.96
N GLU A 82 16.80 -16.62 -8.49
CA GLU A 82 15.82 -16.98 -9.51
C GLU A 82 14.37 -16.74 -9.07
N LYS A 83 14.01 -17.13 -7.84
CA LYS A 83 12.66 -16.89 -7.30
C LYS A 83 12.33 -15.41 -7.10
N ALA A 84 13.32 -14.61 -6.70
CA ALA A 84 13.19 -13.16 -6.63
C ALA A 84 12.98 -12.56 -8.02
N ASN A 85 13.73 -13.05 -9.00
CA ASN A 85 13.61 -12.62 -10.39
C ASN A 85 12.24 -12.95 -10.99
N GLU A 86 11.72 -14.16 -10.77
CA GLU A 86 10.36 -14.53 -11.18
C GLU A 86 9.30 -13.61 -10.60
N LEU A 87 9.34 -13.36 -9.28
CA LEU A 87 8.39 -12.48 -8.59
C LEU A 87 8.45 -11.05 -9.15
N ILE A 88 9.64 -10.50 -9.29
CA ILE A 88 9.83 -9.13 -9.78
C ILE A 88 9.36 -9.00 -11.24
N ASN A 89 9.66 -9.99 -12.09
CA ASN A 89 9.19 -10.01 -13.47
C ASN A 89 7.65 -10.06 -13.55
N GLN A 90 7.00 -10.85 -12.71
CA GLN A 90 5.54 -10.88 -12.61
C GLN A 90 4.98 -9.51 -12.23
N ILE A 91 5.55 -8.85 -11.21
CA ILE A 91 5.12 -7.54 -10.75
C ILE A 91 5.29 -6.46 -11.83
N ILE A 92 6.38 -6.52 -12.60
CA ILE A 92 6.69 -5.50 -13.63
C ILE A 92 5.83 -5.68 -14.89
N SER A 93 5.48 -6.92 -15.24
CA SER A 93 4.75 -7.24 -16.46
C SER A 93 3.26 -6.91 -16.43
N VAL A 94 2.71 -6.54 -15.28
CA VAL A 94 1.26 -6.32 -15.08
C VAL A 94 0.94 -4.89 -14.65
N GLY A 95 -0.33 -4.51 -14.69
CA GLY A 95 -0.82 -3.22 -14.18
C GLY A 95 -0.70 -3.08 -12.65
N ASP A 96 -0.87 -1.87 -12.12
CA ASP A 96 -0.59 -1.56 -10.70
C ASP A 96 -1.43 -2.38 -9.72
N ASN A 97 -2.72 -2.58 -10.01
CA ASN A 97 -3.59 -3.39 -9.15
C ASN A 97 -3.17 -4.87 -9.13
N ALA A 98 -2.81 -5.43 -10.28
CA ALA A 98 -2.34 -6.81 -10.35
C ALA A 98 -0.98 -6.97 -9.66
N ALA A 99 -0.08 -5.98 -9.80
CA ALA A 99 1.21 -5.95 -9.09
C ALA A 99 1.02 -5.98 -7.56
N LEU A 100 0.09 -5.18 -7.03
CA LEU A 100 -0.24 -5.19 -5.60
C LEU A 100 -0.80 -6.53 -5.15
N ASN A 101 -1.62 -7.21 -5.96
CA ASN A 101 -2.13 -8.55 -5.66
C ASN A 101 -1.00 -9.59 -5.59
N TYR A 102 -0.03 -9.55 -6.50
CA TYR A 102 1.15 -10.42 -6.45
C TYR A 102 1.98 -10.19 -5.18
N ILE A 103 2.17 -8.94 -4.78
CA ILE A 103 2.88 -8.59 -3.54
C ILE A 103 2.11 -9.11 -2.32
N GLU A 104 0.78 -8.93 -2.28
CA GLU A 104 -0.06 -9.43 -1.22
C GLU A 104 -0.01 -10.97 -1.12
N GLU A 105 -0.13 -11.67 -2.25
CA GLU A 105 0.02 -13.13 -2.29
C GLU A 105 1.39 -13.59 -1.82
N PHE A 106 2.46 -12.90 -2.22
CA PHE A 106 3.81 -13.23 -1.79
C PHE A 106 3.94 -13.18 -0.26
N PHE A 107 3.45 -12.13 0.38
CA PHE A 107 3.50 -12.02 1.83
C PHE A 107 2.58 -13.03 2.53
N ASN A 108 1.36 -13.22 2.02
CA ASN A 108 0.40 -14.18 2.59
C ASN A 108 0.94 -15.63 2.53
N LYS A 109 1.53 -16.04 1.41
CA LYS A 109 2.18 -17.37 1.24
C LYS A 109 3.36 -17.58 2.21
N ASN A 110 3.99 -16.48 2.66
CA ASN A 110 5.10 -16.53 3.61
C ASN A 110 4.69 -16.31 5.09
N GLY A 111 3.38 -16.29 5.37
CA GLY A 111 2.83 -16.26 6.73
C GLY A 111 2.59 -14.86 7.30
N PHE A 112 2.66 -13.81 6.48
CA PHE A 112 2.35 -12.45 6.88
C PHE A 112 0.94 -12.06 6.41
N LYS A 113 0.24 -11.22 7.17
CA LYS A 113 -1.05 -10.66 6.78
C LYS A 113 -0.90 -9.20 6.39
N ILE A 114 -1.41 -8.83 5.23
CA ILE A 114 -1.47 -7.42 4.82
C ILE A 114 -2.65 -6.74 5.52
N LEU A 115 -2.38 -5.60 6.14
CA LEU A 115 -3.39 -4.77 6.78
C LEU A 115 -3.67 -3.53 5.92
N PRO A 116 -4.94 -3.17 5.74
CA PRO A 116 -5.29 -1.91 5.13
C PRO A 116 -4.92 -0.76 6.09
N VAL A 117 -4.42 0.34 5.54
CA VAL A 117 -3.91 1.47 6.34
C VAL A 117 -4.96 2.05 7.28
N ASN A 118 -6.24 2.08 6.88
CA ASN A 118 -7.34 2.57 7.72
C ASN A 118 -7.58 1.75 8.99
N SER A 119 -7.02 0.55 9.10
CA SER A 119 -7.10 -0.24 10.33
C SER A 119 -6.16 0.24 11.43
N ILE A 120 -5.10 0.98 11.06
CA ILE A 120 -4.04 1.43 11.98
C ILE A 120 -3.87 2.95 12.02
N LEU A 121 -4.48 3.68 11.10
CA LEU A 121 -4.46 5.13 10.99
C LEU A 121 -5.91 5.63 10.83
N LYS A 122 -6.57 5.95 11.94
CA LYS A 122 -8.02 6.19 11.95
C LYS A 122 -8.42 7.60 11.50
N ASP A 123 -7.62 8.60 11.83
CA ASP A 123 -8.02 10.02 11.71
C ASP A 123 -7.70 10.64 10.33
N CYS A 124 -7.17 9.86 9.40
CA CYS A 124 -6.77 10.34 8.07
C CYS A 124 -7.74 9.95 6.95
N PHE A 125 -8.89 9.39 7.28
CA PHE A 125 -9.87 8.95 6.29
C PHE A 125 -11.20 9.67 6.48
N PHE A 126 -11.75 10.17 5.40
CA PHE A 126 -13.11 10.71 5.41
C PHE A 126 -14.11 9.59 5.67
N SER A 127 -15.10 9.87 6.51
CA SER A 127 -16.25 9.00 6.66
C SER A 127 -17.04 8.93 5.35
N LYS A 128 -17.71 7.78 5.12
CA LYS A 128 -18.62 7.65 3.98
C LYS A 128 -19.77 8.63 4.12
N GLY A 129 -20.06 9.39 3.07
CA GLY A 129 -21.18 10.31 3.05
C GLY A 129 -20.81 11.69 2.48
N PHE A 130 -21.56 12.70 2.88
CA PHE A 130 -21.32 14.08 2.51
C PHE A 130 -20.43 14.75 3.58
N TYR A 131 -19.38 15.41 3.15
CA TYR A 131 -18.64 16.32 3.99
C TYR A 131 -19.43 17.63 4.10
N GLN A 132 -19.61 18.18 5.32
CA GLN A 132 -20.45 19.37 5.59
C GLN A 132 -21.87 19.21 5.05
N GLU A 133 -22.53 18.14 5.45
CA GLU A 133 -23.86 17.74 4.96
C GLU A 133 -24.93 18.85 5.02
N ASP A 134 -24.83 19.73 6.03
CA ASP A 134 -25.76 20.80 6.26
C ASP A 134 -25.77 21.90 5.17
N LEU A 135 -24.68 21.96 4.37
CA LEU A 135 -24.57 22.93 3.27
C LEU A 135 -25.33 22.53 2.01
N PHE A 136 -25.89 21.31 1.97
CA PHE A 136 -26.49 20.77 0.75
C PHE A 136 -27.98 20.52 0.90
N SER A 137 -28.77 20.96 -0.09
CA SER A 137 -30.18 20.66 -0.16
C SER A 137 -30.46 19.16 -0.33
N GLN A 138 -31.62 18.68 0.10
CA GLN A 138 -32.05 17.29 -0.04
C GLN A 138 -32.09 16.83 -1.52
N ASN A 139 -32.51 17.74 -2.42
CA ASN A 139 -32.53 17.44 -3.86
C ASN A 139 -31.13 17.27 -4.42
N PHE A 140 -30.18 18.12 -4.00
CA PHE A 140 -28.79 17.98 -4.39
C PHE A 140 -28.18 16.65 -3.88
N LYS A 141 -28.43 16.30 -2.60
CA LYS A 141 -27.98 15.02 -2.03
C LYS A 141 -28.52 13.81 -2.80
N LYS A 142 -29.79 13.82 -3.20
CA LYS A 142 -30.39 12.76 -4.02
C LYS A 142 -29.74 12.67 -5.39
N PHE A 143 -29.50 13.81 -6.03
CA PHE A 143 -28.83 13.89 -7.34
C PHE A 143 -27.40 13.30 -7.25
N VAL A 144 -26.58 13.76 -6.32
CA VAL A 144 -25.23 13.27 -6.13
C VAL A 144 -25.22 11.78 -5.79
N SER A 145 -26.10 11.30 -4.91
CA SER A 145 -26.18 9.90 -4.53
C SER A 145 -26.52 8.98 -5.73
N LYS A 146 -27.41 9.45 -6.62
CA LYS A 146 -27.75 8.72 -7.85
C LYS A 146 -26.53 8.60 -8.78
N ASN A 147 -25.85 9.72 -9.02
CA ASN A 147 -24.69 9.78 -9.90
C ASN A 147 -23.49 9.02 -9.33
N SER A 148 -23.24 9.10 -8.02
CA SER A 148 -22.21 8.34 -7.33
C SER A 148 -22.42 6.83 -7.48
N ARG A 149 -23.66 6.32 -7.41
CA ARG A 149 -23.95 4.90 -7.63
C ARG A 149 -23.64 4.47 -9.08
N PHE A 150 -23.89 5.36 -10.04
CA PHE A 150 -23.52 5.11 -11.44
C PHE A 150 -21.99 5.09 -11.57
N GLY A 151 -21.29 6.07 -11.02
CA GLY A 151 -19.84 6.15 -11.02
C GLY A 151 -19.18 4.92 -10.40
N VAL A 152 -19.67 4.44 -9.24
CA VAL A 152 -19.17 3.21 -8.59
C VAL A 152 -19.34 1.99 -9.50
N ARG A 153 -20.51 1.85 -10.16
CA ARG A 153 -20.72 0.74 -11.12
C ARG A 153 -19.75 0.80 -12.29
N LEU A 154 -19.53 1.99 -12.82
CA LEU A 154 -18.57 2.20 -13.91
C LEU A 154 -17.15 1.82 -13.46
N LEU A 155 -16.70 2.33 -12.32
CA LEU A 155 -15.38 1.99 -11.76
C LEU A 155 -15.21 0.48 -11.54
N ASN A 156 -16.22 -0.20 -10.97
CA ASN A 156 -16.17 -1.65 -10.78
C ASN A 156 -16.07 -2.43 -12.11
N THR A 157 -16.58 -1.86 -13.19
CA THR A 157 -16.49 -2.49 -14.51
C THR A 157 -15.11 -2.30 -15.13
N ILE A 158 -14.58 -1.08 -15.09
CA ILE A 158 -13.31 -0.74 -15.75
C ILE A 158 -12.08 -1.12 -14.91
N SER A 159 -12.22 -1.27 -13.59
CA SER A 159 -11.11 -1.67 -12.70
C SER A 159 -10.50 -3.03 -13.05
N LYS A 160 -11.29 -3.91 -13.69
CA LYS A 160 -10.80 -5.20 -14.20
C LYS A 160 -9.74 -5.05 -15.29
N PHE A 161 -9.70 -3.90 -15.94
CA PHE A 161 -8.74 -3.57 -17.00
C PHE A 161 -7.63 -2.64 -16.54
N ASP A 162 -7.56 -2.41 -15.21
CA ASP A 162 -6.61 -1.48 -14.57
C ASP A 162 -6.70 -0.03 -15.12
N VAL A 163 -7.90 0.37 -15.52
CA VAL A 163 -8.18 1.70 -16.10
C VAL A 163 -8.88 2.57 -15.06
N GLY A 164 -8.15 3.52 -14.50
CA GLY A 164 -8.66 4.55 -13.60
C GLY A 164 -9.08 4.06 -12.20
N GLN A 165 -8.90 4.92 -11.21
CA GLN A 165 -9.27 4.67 -9.81
C GLN A 165 -10.32 5.67 -9.29
N SER A 166 -10.71 6.61 -10.12
CA SER A 166 -11.70 7.64 -9.78
C SER A 166 -12.53 8.02 -11.00
N VAL A 167 -13.74 8.49 -10.74
CA VAL A 167 -14.66 9.00 -11.77
C VAL A 167 -15.34 10.26 -11.24
N VAL A 168 -15.48 11.25 -12.12
CA VAL A 168 -16.27 12.46 -11.86
C VAL A 168 -17.67 12.26 -12.48
N VAL A 169 -18.72 12.49 -11.69
CA VAL A 169 -20.13 12.30 -12.08
C VAL A 169 -20.97 13.53 -11.78
#